data_2aed9c373b87c8c5433a3c866061eae2
#
_entry.id   2aed9c373b87c8c5433a3c866061eae2
#
_cell.length_a   1.000
_cell.length_b   1.000
_cell.length_c   1.000
_cell.angle_alpha   90.00
_cell.angle_beta   90.00
_cell.angle_gamma   90.00
#
_symmetry.space_group_name_H-M   'P 1'
#
loop_
_entity.id
_entity.type
_entity.pdbx_description
1 polymer ?
#
loop_
_entity_poly.entity_id
_entity_poly.type
_entity_poly.pdbx_seq_one_letter_code
_entity_poly.pdbx_strand_id
1 'polypeptide(L)'
;MTKVRQYILKPETIHSLNLNNTMADKRTCLYDKHLELNAKMVPFGGFEMPIQYTDIVDEHNAVRKACGVFDVSHMGEVLVSGPEAEKFVQYIFTNDIAGAPVGKIYYGMMLHENGGTVDDLLVYKMADDKFFLVINAANIDKD
;
A
#
# COMPACT_ATOMS: atom_id res chain seq x y z
N MET A 1 2.48 22.63 19.24
CA MET A 1 3.10 21.45 18.62
C MET A 1 2.06 20.33 18.60
N THR A 2 1.40 20.14 17.49
CA THR A 2 0.34 19.12 17.32
C THR A 2 1.01 17.78 17.04
N LYS A 3 0.74 16.78 17.89
CA LYS A 3 1.29 15.44 17.70
C LYS A 3 0.57 14.76 16.54
N VAL A 4 1.26 14.56 15.44
CA VAL A 4 0.85 13.58 14.41
C VAL A 4 0.97 12.20 15.04
N ARG A 5 -0.13 11.49 15.23
CA ARG A 5 -0.13 10.09 15.69
C ARG A 5 -0.08 9.21 14.46
N GLN A 6 1.07 8.63 14.22
CA GLN A 6 1.25 7.56 13.27
C GLN A 6 0.76 6.25 13.90
N TYR A 7 -0.32 5.69 13.40
CA TYR A 7 -0.76 4.34 13.74
C TYR A 7 -0.27 3.40 12.63
N ILE A 8 0.91 2.84 12.85
CA ILE A 8 1.34 1.67 12.10
C ILE A 8 0.67 0.47 12.78
N LEU A 9 -0.20 -0.23 12.09
CA LEU A 9 -0.64 -1.56 12.53
C LEU A 9 0.60 -2.45 12.49
N LYS A 10 1.17 -2.72 13.67
CA LYS A 10 2.34 -3.59 13.80
C LYS A 10 1.93 -5.02 13.45
N PRO A 11 2.66 -5.68 12.55
CA PRO A 11 2.64 -7.14 12.52
C PRO A 11 3.23 -7.64 13.83
N GLU A 12 2.60 -8.65 14.43
CA GLU A 12 3.00 -9.19 15.73
C GLU A 12 4.46 -9.66 15.72
N THR A 13 5.15 -9.24 16.74
CA THR A 13 6.42 -9.65 17.35
C THR A 13 7.26 -10.68 16.58
N ILE A 14 8.30 -10.20 15.92
CA ILE A 14 9.39 -11.06 15.44
C ILE A 14 10.41 -11.20 16.53
N HIS A 15 10.62 -12.43 17.02
CA HIS A 15 11.75 -12.81 17.84
C HIS A 15 13.03 -12.88 16.98
N SER A 16 14.07 -12.22 17.47
CA SER A 16 15.41 -12.15 16.90
C SER A 16 16.14 -13.48 16.78
N LEU A 17 16.99 -13.58 15.78
CA LEU A 17 18.30 -14.23 15.65
C LEU A 17 18.41 -15.18 14.46
N ASN A 18 19.02 -14.69 13.36
CA ASN A 18 20.16 -15.38 12.70
C ASN A 18 20.70 -14.58 11.51
N LEU A 19 21.99 -14.27 11.55
CA LEU A 19 22.78 -13.46 10.63
C LEU A 19 23.12 -14.15 9.27
N ASN A 20 22.27 -15.03 8.78
CA ASN A 20 22.36 -15.63 7.44
C ASN A 20 20.97 -15.87 6.85
N ASN A 21 20.05 -14.95 7.07
CA ASN A 21 18.67 -15.12 6.62
C ASN A 21 18.43 -14.23 5.39
N THR A 22 18.31 -14.84 4.21
CA THR A 22 17.37 -14.36 3.22
C THR A 22 16.03 -14.29 3.97
N MET A 23 15.58 -13.09 4.35
CA MET A 23 14.30 -12.94 5.05
C MET A 23 13.24 -13.61 4.18
N ALA A 24 12.55 -14.60 4.74
CA ALA A 24 11.42 -15.21 4.08
C ALA A 24 10.41 -14.11 3.77
N ASP A 25 9.87 -14.10 2.54
CA ASP A 25 8.87 -13.13 2.14
C ASP A 25 7.68 -13.18 3.11
N LYS A 26 7.10 -12.03 3.39
CA LYS A 26 5.89 -11.90 4.20
C LYS A 26 4.71 -12.58 3.48
N ARG A 27 3.66 -12.93 4.21
CA ARG A 27 2.43 -13.51 3.66
C ARG A 27 1.25 -12.62 3.97
N THR A 28 0.36 -12.47 2.99
CA THR A 28 -0.92 -11.77 3.20
C THR A 28 -1.89 -12.65 3.98
N CYS A 29 -2.96 -12.05 4.49
CA CYS A 29 -4.04 -12.82 5.14
C CYS A 29 -4.77 -13.78 4.19
N LEU A 30 -4.61 -13.62 2.88
CA LEU A 30 -5.22 -14.47 1.86
C LEU A 30 -4.27 -15.56 1.31
N TYR A 31 -3.05 -15.66 1.81
CA TYR A 31 -2.03 -16.58 1.32
C TYR A 31 -2.53 -18.01 1.17
N ASP A 32 -3.16 -18.58 2.23
CA ASP A 32 -3.67 -19.95 2.19
C ASP A 32 -4.78 -20.12 1.15
N LYS A 33 -5.58 -19.06 0.92
CA LYS A 33 -6.63 -19.07 -0.11
C LYS A 33 -6.06 -19.09 -1.51
N HIS A 34 -4.94 -18.43 -1.73
CA HIS A 34 -4.22 -18.50 -3.01
C HIS A 34 -3.73 -19.93 -3.28
N LEU A 35 -3.17 -20.60 -2.26
CA LEU A 35 -2.73 -21.99 -2.38
C LEU A 35 -3.89 -22.96 -2.63
N GLU A 36 -5.02 -22.82 -1.92
CA GLU A 36 -6.23 -23.60 -2.15
C GLU A 36 -6.74 -23.49 -3.60
N LEU A 37 -6.54 -22.33 -4.23
CA LEU A 37 -6.89 -22.07 -5.62
C LEU A 37 -5.78 -22.44 -6.63
N ASN A 38 -4.74 -23.13 -6.17
CA ASN A 38 -3.58 -23.53 -6.97
C ASN A 38 -2.83 -22.37 -7.62
N ALA A 39 -2.77 -21.21 -6.95
CA ALA A 39 -2.04 -20.05 -7.43
C ALA A 39 -0.55 -20.35 -7.53
N LYS A 40 0.10 -19.85 -8.58
CA LYS A 40 1.55 -19.81 -8.69
C LYS A 40 2.06 -18.62 -7.87
N MET A 41 2.65 -18.91 -6.73
CA MET A 41 3.19 -17.89 -5.82
C MET A 41 4.60 -17.48 -6.24
N VAL A 42 4.90 -16.17 -6.13
CA VAL A 42 6.22 -15.58 -6.41
C VAL A 42 6.54 -14.46 -5.42
N PRO A 43 7.83 -14.16 -5.16
CA PRO A 43 8.22 -12.97 -4.41
C PRO A 43 7.79 -11.69 -5.13
N PHE A 44 7.11 -10.79 -4.41
CA PHE A 44 6.68 -9.49 -4.92
C PHE A 44 6.57 -8.47 -3.78
N GLY A 45 7.35 -7.39 -3.84
CA GLY A 45 7.31 -6.32 -2.83
C GLY A 45 7.60 -6.77 -1.41
N GLY A 46 8.40 -7.85 -1.22
CA GLY A 46 8.70 -8.44 0.09
C GLY A 46 7.62 -9.40 0.61
N PHE A 47 6.69 -9.80 -0.25
CA PHE A 47 5.62 -10.75 0.05
C PHE A 47 5.63 -11.93 -0.93
N GLU A 48 5.12 -13.08 -0.50
CA GLU A 48 4.74 -14.19 -1.38
C GLU A 48 3.35 -13.88 -1.97
N MET A 49 3.29 -13.57 -3.28
CA MET A 49 2.07 -13.14 -3.96
C MET A 49 1.71 -14.04 -5.13
N PRO A 50 0.41 -14.21 -5.45
CA PRO A 50 -0.03 -14.98 -6.61
C PRO A 50 0.24 -14.21 -7.90
N ILE A 51 0.96 -14.82 -8.86
CA ILE A 51 1.16 -14.23 -10.19
C ILE A 51 0.11 -14.70 -11.19
N GLN A 52 -0.43 -15.89 -11.01
CA GLN A 52 -1.49 -16.49 -11.84
C GLN A 52 -2.14 -17.67 -11.12
N TYR A 53 -3.36 -18.01 -11.51
CA TYR A 53 -4.09 -19.21 -11.07
C TYR A 53 -4.23 -20.24 -12.20
N THR A 54 -4.50 -19.79 -13.41
CA THR A 54 -4.63 -20.64 -14.60
C THR A 54 -3.62 -20.24 -15.66
N ASP A 55 -3.91 -19.16 -16.38
CA ASP A 55 -3.05 -18.60 -17.43
C ASP A 55 -3.14 -17.08 -17.42
N ILE A 56 -2.00 -16.39 -17.53
CA ILE A 56 -1.92 -14.93 -17.46
C ILE A 56 -2.77 -14.26 -18.54
N VAL A 57 -2.80 -14.81 -19.76
CA VAL A 57 -3.55 -14.24 -20.88
C VAL A 57 -5.06 -14.40 -20.66
N ASP A 58 -5.48 -15.58 -20.19
CA ASP A 58 -6.89 -15.84 -19.89
C ASP A 58 -7.39 -14.97 -18.74
N GLU A 59 -6.61 -14.84 -17.67
CA GLU A 59 -6.94 -13.97 -16.52
C GLU A 59 -6.97 -12.49 -16.94
N HIS A 60 -6.02 -12.03 -17.76
CA HIS A 60 -6.05 -10.68 -18.35
C HIS A 60 -7.34 -10.45 -19.15
N ASN A 61 -7.71 -11.41 -20.02
CA ASN A 61 -8.93 -11.32 -20.80
C ASN A 61 -10.19 -11.32 -19.91
N ALA A 62 -10.20 -12.06 -18.80
CA ALA A 62 -11.30 -12.04 -17.84
C ALA A 62 -11.48 -10.65 -17.23
N VAL A 63 -10.40 -10.00 -16.81
CA VAL A 63 -10.44 -8.61 -16.30
C VAL A 63 -10.97 -7.65 -17.37
N ARG A 64 -10.54 -7.80 -18.62
CA ARG A 64 -10.91 -6.89 -19.73
C ARG A 64 -12.35 -7.07 -20.21
N LYS A 65 -12.91 -8.28 -20.13
CA LYS A 65 -14.20 -8.66 -20.74
C LYS A 65 -15.30 -8.93 -19.71
N ALA A 66 -14.94 -9.16 -18.45
CA ALA A 66 -15.86 -9.50 -17.38
C ALA A 66 -15.47 -8.81 -16.06
N CYS A 67 -14.86 -9.53 -15.13
CA CYS A 67 -14.48 -9.02 -13.83
C CYS A 67 -13.20 -9.72 -13.34
N GLY A 68 -12.33 -8.98 -12.63
CA GLY A 68 -11.19 -9.52 -11.91
C GLY A 68 -11.18 -9.06 -10.47
N VAL A 69 -10.69 -9.93 -9.57
CA VAL A 69 -10.47 -9.62 -8.15
C VAL A 69 -8.99 -9.79 -7.86
N PHE A 70 -8.40 -8.80 -7.17
CA PHE A 70 -6.98 -8.77 -6.85
C PHE A 70 -6.77 -8.68 -5.35
N ASP A 71 -5.84 -9.49 -4.82
CA ASP A 71 -5.32 -9.31 -3.47
C ASP A 71 -4.36 -8.11 -3.46
N VAL A 72 -4.70 -7.08 -2.71
CA VAL A 72 -3.86 -5.89 -2.49
C VAL A 72 -3.44 -5.75 -1.02
N SER A 73 -3.62 -6.80 -0.21
CA SER A 73 -3.34 -6.79 1.23
C SER A 73 -1.86 -6.61 1.58
N HIS A 74 -0.98 -6.69 0.59
CA HIS A 74 0.46 -6.42 0.76
C HIS A 74 0.78 -4.92 0.80
N MET A 75 -0.11 -4.06 0.32
CA MET A 75 0.10 -2.61 0.32
C MET A 75 0.17 -2.05 1.74
N GLY A 76 0.96 -0.97 1.91
CA GLY A 76 1.02 -0.24 3.17
C GLY A 76 -0.14 0.75 3.30
N GLU A 77 -0.60 0.95 4.51
CA GLU A 77 -1.72 1.84 4.83
C GLU A 77 -1.31 2.85 5.91
N VAL A 78 -1.51 4.13 5.63
CA VAL A 78 -1.20 5.22 6.57
C VAL A 78 -2.43 6.08 6.79
N LEU A 79 -2.81 6.27 8.04
CA LEU A 79 -3.88 7.17 8.42
C LEU A 79 -3.30 8.47 8.95
N VAL A 80 -3.58 9.58 8.25
CA VAL A 80 -3.24 10.94 8.66
C VAL A 80 -4.51 11.62 9.17
N SER A 81 -4.50 12.12 10.42
CA SER A 81 -5.68 12.76 10.99
C SER A 81 -5.33 13.91 11.92
N GLY A 82 -6.23 14.88 12.02
CA GLY A 82 -6.13 16.06 12.87
C GLY A 82 -6.22 17.36 12.08
N PRO A 83 -6.28 18.51 12.76
CA PRO A 83 -6.57 19.82 12.14
C PRO A 83 -5.54 20.25 11.07
N GLU A 84 -4.32 19.70 11.08
CA GLU A 84 -3.27 19.98 10.12
C GLU A 84 -3.13 18.87 9.04
N ALA A 85 -4.02 17.87 9.02
CA ALA A 85 -3.89 16.70 8.14
C ALA A 85 -3.88 17.09 6.64
N GLU A 86 -4.81 17.94 6.20
CA GLU A 86 -4.87 18.40 4.81
C GLU A 86 -3.59 19.15 4.42
N LYS A 87 -3.14 20.06 5.27
CA LYS A 87 -1.91 20.83 5.03
C LYS A 87 -0.66 19.96 4.97
N PHE A 88 -0.58 18.93 5.84
CA PHE A 88 0.53 17.97 5.81
C PHE A 88 0.51 17.14 4.53
N VAL A 89 -0.64 16.55 4.17
CA VAL A 89 -0.75 15.75 2.94
C VAL A 89 -0.52 16.61 1.70
N GLN A 90 -1.05 17.84 1.65
CA GLN A 90 -0.78 18.81 0.58
C GLN A 90 0.72 19.10 0.43
N TYR A 91 1.47 19.13 1.53
CA TYR A 91 2.89 19.42 1.51
C TYR A 91 3.76 18.30 0.93
N ILE A 92 3.40 17.02 1.24
CA ILE A 92 4.19 15.86 0.83
C ILE A 92 3.78 15.26 -0.53
N PHE A 93 2.62 15.62 -1.05
CA PHE A 93 1.98 15.00 -2.21
C PHE A 93 1.98 15.92 -3.43
N THR A 94 2.20 15.37 -4.62
CA THR A 94 2.39 16.16 -5.84
C THR A 94 1.13 16.73 -6.45
N ASN A 95 -0.06 16.23 -6.10
CA ASN A 95 -1.33 16.81 -6.56
C ASN A 95 -1.84 17.88 -5.59
N ASP A 96 -2.55 18.85 -6.12
CA ASP A 96 -3.31 19.80 -5.32
C ASP A 96 -4.56 19.12 -4.75
N ILE A 97 -4.58 18.94 -3.43
CA ILE A 97 -5.69 18.34 -2.70
C ILE A 97 -6.43 19.34 -1.81
N ALA A 98 -5.98 20.60 -1.80
CA ALA A 98 -6.57 21.63 -0.97
C ALA A 98 -8.06 21.83 -1.30
N GLY A 99 -8.92 21.77 -0.28
CA GLY A 99 -10.37 21.87 -0.45
C GLY A 99 -11.01 20.74 -1.23
N ALA A 100 -10.32 19.61 -1.43
CA ALA A 100 -10.91 18.45 -2.08
C ALA A 100 -12.18 17.98 -1.35
N PRO A 101 -13.23 17.53 -2.07
CA PRO A 101 -14.41 16.98 -1.42
C PRO A 101 -14.12 15.63 -0.74
N VAL A 102 -14.79 15.36 0.37
CA VAL A 102 -14.77 14.05 1.04
C VAL A 102 -15.18 12.95 0.05
N GLY A 103 -14.47 11.81 0.09
CA GLY A 103 -14.62 10.69 -0.85
C GLY A 103 -13.80 10.83 -2.13
N LYS A 104 -13.13 11.96 -2.36
CA LYS A 104 -12.21 12.11 -3.50
C LYS A 104 -10.94 11.28 -3.27
N ILE A 105 -10.46 10.68 -4.37
CA ILE A 105 -9.25 9.89 -4.41
C ILE A 105 -8.30 10.51 -5.43
N TYR A 106 -7.03 10.59 -5.07
CA TYR A 106 -5.96 11.07 -5.94
C TYR A 106 -4.86 10.02 -6.04
N TYR A 107 -4.30 9.87 -7.22
CA TYR A 107 -3.06 9.14 -7.45
C TYR A 107 -1.95 10.14 -7.76
N GLY A 108 -0.81 10.01 -7.13
CA GLY A 108 0.33 10.90 -7.33
C GLY A 108 1.57 10.38 -6.60
N MET A 109 2.54 11.25 -6.34
CA MET A 109 3.82 10.87 -5.78
C MET A 109 4.15 11.67 -4.52
N MET A 110 4.98 11.08 -3.67
CA MET A 110 5.79 11.80 -2.68
C MET A 110 7.19 12.00 -3.27
N LEU A 111 7.76 13.19 -3.05
CA LEU A 111 9.07 13.52 -3.56
C LEU A 111 10.02 13.96 -2.42
N HIS A 112 11.31 13.67 -2.62
CA HIS A 112 12.38 14.32 -1.85
C HIS A 112 12.53 15.79 -2.24
N GLU A 113 13.21 16.57 -1.40
CA GLU A 113 13.50 18.01 -1.67
C GLU A 113 14.25 18.24 -2.99
N ASN A 114 15.03 17.27 -3.45
CA ASN A 114 15.75 17.32 -4.72
C ASN A 114 14.91 16.88 -5.93
N GLY A 115 13.61 16.57 -5.74
CA GLY A 115 12.70 16.11 -6.77
C GLY A 115 12.75 14.61 -7.09
N GLY A 116 13.61 13.84 -6.41
CA GLY A 116 13.62 12.38 -6.53
C GLY A 116 12.35 11.76 -5.93
N THR A 117 11.86 10.70 -6.55
CA THR A 117 10.64 10.00 -6.08
C THR A 117 10.91 9.25 -4.77
N VAL A 118 10.09 9.47 -3.77
CA VAL A 118 10.01 8.67 -2.55
C VAL A 118 9.13 7.45 -2.82
N ASP A 119 7.86 7.68 -3.18
CA ASP A 119 6.90 6.64 -3.56
C ASP A 119 5.80 7.23 -4.46
N ASP A 120 5.05 6.37 -5.14
CA ASP A 120 3.78 6.69 -5.77
C ASP A 120 2.64 6.07 -4.96
N LEU A 121 1.57 6.83 -4.74
CA LEU A 121 0.55 6.42 -3.78
C LEU A 121 -0.86 6.92 -4.15
N LEU A 122 -1.85 6.30 -3.51
CA LEU A 122 -3.22 6.78 -3.50
C LEU A 122 -3.49 7.55 -2.20
N VAL A 123 -4.15 8.71 -2.33
CA VAL A 123 -4.60 9.54 -1.23
C VAL A 123 -6.12 9.63 -1.26
N TYR A 124 -6.77 9.15 -0.19
CA TYR A 124 -8.21 9.18 -0.01
C TYR A 124 -8.58 10.27 1.00
N LYS A 125 -9.42 11.23 0.65
CA LYS A 125 -9.99 12.15 1.63
C LYS A 125 -11.19 11.51 2.31
N MET A 126 -11.01 11.08 3.56
CA MET A 126 -12.02 10.38 4.35
C MET A 126 -12.94 11.35 5.11
N ALA A 127 -12.39 12.49 5.56
CA ALA A 127 -13.07 13.60 6.22
C ALA A 127 -12.25 14.87 6.01
N ASP A 128 -12.73 16.02 6.49
CA ASP A 128 -12.00 17.28 6.34
C ASP A 128 -10.64 17.29 7.02
N ASP A 129 -10.51 16.54 8.10
CA ASP A 129 -9.29 16.40 8.89
C ASP A 129 -8.71 14.96 8.86
N LYS A 130 -9.09 14.12 7.84
CA LYS A 130 -8.71 12.71 7.83
C LYS A 130 -8.44 12.20 6.42
N PHE A 131 -7.24 11.69 6.21
CA PHE A 131 -6.76 11.13 4.96
C PHE A 131 -6.25 9.71 5.17
N PHE A 132 -6.50 8.85 4.20
CA PHE A 132 -6.01 7.49 4.14
C PHE A 132 -5.10 7.36 2.93
N LEU A 133 -3.85 6.97 3.16
CA LEU A 133 -2.83 6.82 2.13
C LEU A 133 -2.55 5.34 1.92
N VAL A 134 -2.47 4.92 0.66
CA VAL A 134 -2.07 3.56 0.28
C VAL A 134 -0.73 3.65 -0.44
N ILE A 135 0.31 3.11 0.19
CA ILE A 135 1.70 3.16 -0.24
C ILE A 135 2.18 1.79 -0.72
N ASN A 136 3.27 1.74 -1.50
CA ASN A 136 3.78 0.50 -2.04
C ASN A 136 4.39 -0.42 -0.96
N ALA A 137 4.14 -1.73 -1.10
CA ALA A 137 4.62 -2.75 -0.16
C ALA A 137 6.12 -2.69 0.09
N ALA A 138 6.91 -2.50 -0.95
CA ALA A 138 8.37 -2.42 -0.87
C ALA A 138 8.89 -1.17 -0.13
N ASN A 139 8.03 -0.17 0.09
CA ASN A 139 8.38 1.13 0.66
C ASN A 139 7.84 1.34 2.08
N ILE A 140 7.04 0.41 2.62
CA ILE A 140 6.36 0.54 3.92
C ILE A 140 7.29 0.97 5.05
N ASP A 141 8.50 0.40 5.11
CA ASP A 141 9.45 0.68 6.19
C ASP A 141 10.20 2.01 5.99
N LYS A 142 10.17 2.56 4.77
CA LYS A 142 10.85 3.80 4.39
C LYS A 142 9.93 5.02 4.48
N ASP A 143 8.70 4.89 4.05
CA ASP A 143 7.71 5.97 3.95
C ASP A 143 7.06 6.26 5.30
#